data_d437a86edadbad8603a40cae15478e6f
#
_entry.id   d437a86edadbad8603a40cae15478e6f
#
_cell.length_a   1.000
_cell.length_b   1.000
_cell.length_c   1.000
_cell.angle_alpha   90.00
_cell.angle_beta   90.00
_cell.angle_gamma   90.00
#
_symmetry.space_group_name_H-M   'P 1'
#
loop_
_entity.id
_entity.type
_entity.pdbx_description
1 polymer ?
#
loop_
_entity_poly.entity_id
_entity_poly.type
_entity_poly.pdbx_seq_one_letter_code
_entity_poly.pdbx_strand_id
1 'polypeptide(L)'
;MSLSIAGAKDVEQAFEILSSKPRKAVKDYMTEKPEGVGNFLYDFRAAFKKYQCYYRVDPFKDTHLELDQVPAIKAFSDSILTWLSGHGEEENRVIQKYGVSFQKIRGFAAALIHVCGTAMEHGYGLVGIGD
;
A
#
# COMPACT_ATOMS: atom_id res chain seq x y z
N MET A 1 5.25 -0.57 14.72
CA MET A 1 4.64 -1.58 13.83
C MET A 1 4.76 -1.16 12.39
N SER A 2 5.15 -2.08 11.54
CA SER A 2 5.27 -1.81 10.12
C SER A 2 4.42 -2.80 9.32
N LEU A 3 3.97 -2.36 8.16
CA LEU A 3 3.27 -3.20 7.20
C LEU A 3 4.02 -3.12 5.88
N SER A 4 4.40 -4.27 5.36
CA SER A 4 4.96 -4.39 4.01
C SER A 4 3.92 -5.08 3.13
N ILE A 5 3.74 -4.58 1.91
CA ILE A 5 2.80 -5.14 0.94
C ILE A 5 3.61 -5.61 -0.25
N ALA A 6 3.49 -6.89 -0.57
CA ALA A 6 4.27 -7.51 -1.64
C ALA A 6 3.37 -8.14 -2.70
N GLY A 7 3.79 -8.04 -3.97
CA GLY A 7 3.20 -8.82 -5.04
C GLY A 7 3.83 -10.20 -5.07
N ALA A 8 3.10 -11.21 -4.58
CA ALA A 8 3.60 -12.57 -4.43
C ALA A 8 2.42 -13.55 -4.33
N LYS A 9 2.69 -14.82 -4.55
CA LYS A 9 1.68 -15.89 -4.43
C LYS A 9 1.30 -16.14 -2.97
N ASP A 10 2.27 -16.02 -2.06
CA ASP A 10 2.10 -16.28 -0.65
C ASP A 10 3.22 -15.60 0.15
N VAL A 11 3.14 -15.71 1.47
CA VAL A 11 4.13 -15.11 2.38
C VAL A 11 5.52 -15.69 2.14
N GLU A 12 5.61 -16.98 1.88
CA GLU A 12 6.89 -17.65 1.64
C GLU A 12 7.61 -17.08 0.42
N GLN A 13 6.88 -16.89 -0.69
CA GLN A 13 7.45 -16.29 -1.90
C GLN A 13 7.86 -14.84 -1.66
N ALA A 14 7.11 -14.09 -0.85
CA ALA A 14 7.48 -12.72 -0.51
C ALA A 14 8.83 -12.67 0.18
N PHE A 15 9.09 -13.59 1.12
CA PHE A 15 10.40 -13.68 1.78
C PHE A 15 11.50 -14.12 0.83
N GLU A 16 11.19 -15.01 -0.12
CA GLU A 16 12.16 -15.40 -1.15
C GLU A 16 12.57 -14.20 -2.01
N ILE A 17 11.62 -13.36 -2.41
CA ILE A 17 11.89 -12.15 -3.19
C ILE A 17 12.82 -11.22 -2.41
N LEU A 18 12.56 -11.03 -1.13
CA LEU A 18 13.41 -10.19 -0.27
C LEU A 18 14.84 -10.70 -0.19
N SER A 19 15.02 -12.01 -0.11
CA SER A 19 16.36 -12.61 0.10
C SER A 19 17.13 -12.83 -1.19
N SER A 20 16.45 -13.02 -2.34
CA SER A 20 17.09 -13.42 -3.59
C SER A 20 17.28 -12.30 -4.59
N LYS A 21 16.52 -11.20 -4.49
CA LYS A 21 16.59 -10.12 -5.47
C LYS A 21 17.45 -8.95 -4.99
N PRO A 22 18.14 -8.26 -5.91
CA PRO A 22 18.87 -7.05 -5.55
C PRO A 22 17.93 -5.99 -4.96
N ARG A 23 18.47 -5.13 -4.09
CA ARG A 23 17.67 -4.10 -3.43
C ARG A 23 16.89 -3.23 -4.40
N LYS A 24 17.44 -2.94 -5.57
CA LYS A 24 16.75 -2.17 -6.60
C LYS A 24 15.53 -2.87 -7.16
N ALA A 25 15.59 -4.19 -7.30
CA ALA A 25 14.49 -4.98 -7.86
C ALA A 25 13.37 -5.21 -6.83
N VAL A 26 13.69 -5.19 -5.54
CA VAL A 26 12.68 -5.38 -4.49
C VAL A 26 11.59 -4.32 -4.55
N LYS A 27 11.93 -3.11 -4.97
CA LYS A 27 10.96 -2.01 -5.11
C LYS A 27 9.82 -2.31 -6.09
N ASP A 28 10.06 -3.19 -7.07
CA ASP A 28 9.01 -3.58 -8.02
C ASP A 28 8.00 -4.52 -7.39
N TYR A 29 8.39 -5.25 -6.34
CA TYR A 29 7.59 -6.30 -5.74
C TYR A 29 7.04 -5.95 -4.37
N MET A 30 7.57 -4.93 -3.71
CA MET A 30 7.23 -4.68 -2.30
C MET A 30 7.30 -3.19 -1.96
N THR A 31 6.36 -2.73 -1.14
CA THR A 31 6.41 -1.40 -0.55
C THR A 31 6.09 -1.49 0.93
N GLU A 32 6.59 -0.53 1.70
CA GLU A 32 6.34 -0.43 3.13
C GLU A 32 5.46 0.79 3.42
N LYS A 33 4.47 0.62 4.29
CA LYS A 33 3.58 1.70 4.68
C LYS A 33 4.28 2.62 5.68
N PRO A 34 4.44 3.92 5.38
CA PRO A 34 5.05 4.85 6.32
C PRO A 34 4.22 5.01 7.59
N GLU A 35 4.89 5.33 8.69
CA GLU A 35 4.21 5.61 9.96
C GLU A 35 3.25 6.79 9.81
N GLY A 36 2.09 6.69 10.42
CA GLY A 36 1.04 7.72 10.37
C GLY A 36 0.07 7.56 9.21
N VAL A 37 0.47 6.87 8.14
CA VAL A 37 -0.39 6.69 6.97
C VAL A 37 -1.62 5.86 7.32
N GLY A 38 -1.47 4.82 8.14
CA GLY A 38 -2.58 3.95 8.49
C GLY A 38 -3.73 4.70 9.15
N ASN A 39 -3.43 5.54 10.14
CA ASN A 39 -4.44 6.33 10.83
C ASN A 39 -5.08 7.36 9.92
N PHE A 40 -4.29 8.00 9.06
CA PHE A 40 -4.81 8.93 8.06
C PHE A 40 -5.80 8.23 7.13
N LEU A 41 -5.44 7.08 6.58
CA LEU A 41 -6.31 6.34 5.67
C LEU A 41 -7.60 5.91 6.35
N TYR A 42 -7.51 5.47 7.60
CA TYR A 42 -8.69 5.05 8.35
C TYR A 42 -9.66 6.22 8.58
N ASP A 43 -9.15 7.37 9.04
CA ASP A 43 -9.99 8.52 9.33
C ASP A 43 -10.63 9.09 8.06
N PHE A 44 -9.95 9.05 6.94
CA PHE A 44 -10.45 9.56 5.65
C PHE A 44 -10.99 8.49 4.73
N ARG A 45 -11.25 7.29 5.24
CA ARG A 45 -11.63 6.12 4.42
C ARG A 45 -12.85 6.34 3.53
N ALA A 46 -13.78 7.19 3.94
CA ALA A 46 -14.97 7.48 3.15
C ALA A 46 -14.64 8.20 1.84
N ALA A 47 -13.48 8.85 1.76
CA ALA A 47 -13.03 9.56 0.57
C ALA A 47 -12.33 8.64 -0.43
N PHE A 48 -11.97 7.43 -0.03
CA PHE A 48 -11.16 6.54 -0.86
C PHE A 48 -11.98 5.35 -1.37
N LYS A 49 -11.77 4.99 -2.64
CA LYS A 49 -12.43 3.85 -3.25
C LYS A 49 -11.83 2.55 -2.73
N LYS A 50 -12.69 1.55 -2.51
CA LYS A 50 -12.25 0.20 -2.17
C LYS A 50 -11.41 0.09 -0.89
N TYR A 51 -11.58 1.03 0.04
CA TYR A 51 -10.86 0.96 1.31
C TYR A 51 -11.09 -0.37 2.02
N GLN A 52 -12.28 -0.95 1.93
CA GLN A 52 -12.59 -2.21 2.59
C GLN A 52 -11.72 -3.36 2.08
N CYS A 53 -11.36 -3.37 0.79
CA CYS A 53 -10.44 -4.35 0.26
C CYS A 53 -9.03 -4.15 0.83
N TYR A 54 -8.59 -2.89 0.90
CA TYR A 54 -7.29 -2.56 1.48
C TYR A 54 -7.24 -2.93 2.97
N TYR A 55 -8.34 -2.72 3.69
CA TYR A 55 -8.39 -2.99 5.13
C TYR A 55 -8.15 -4.47 5.46
N ARG A 56 -8.36 -5.37 4.51
CA ARG A 56 -8.05 -6.79 4.68
C ARG A 56 -6.55 -7.05 4.83
N VAL A 57 -5.71 -6.09 4.44
CA VAL A 57 -4.26 -6.18 4.66
C VAL A 57 -4.00 -5.74 6.09
N ASP A 58 -4.13 -6.67 7.03
CA ASP A 58 -4.03 -6.40 8.45
C ASP A 58 -2.58 -6.18 8.88
N PRO A 59 -2.23 -5.03 9.49
CA PRO A 59 -0.86 -4.76 9.91
C PRO A 59 -0.37 -5.63 11.07
N PHE A 60 -1.27 -6.36 11.74
CA PHE A 60 -0.91 -7.16 12.91
C PHE A 60 -0.65 -8.63 12.60
N LYS A 61 -0.88 -9.07 11.38
CA LYS A 61 -0.63 -10.44 10.97
C LYS A 61 -0.49 -10.55 9.46
N ASP A 62 0.05 -11.66 9.00
CA ASP A 62 0.22 -11.89 7.58
C ASP A 62 -1.12 -12.16 6.92
N THR A 63 -1.34 -11.53 5.76
CA THR A 63 -2.58 -11.64 5.01
C THR A 63 -2.29 -11.88 3.54
N HIS A 64 -3.30 -12.34 2.81
CA HIS A 64 -3.17 -12.61 1.38
C HIS A 64 -4.43 -12.17 0.63
N LEU A 65 -4.24 -11.45 -0.47
CA LEU A 65 -5.31 -11.08 -1.40
C LEU A 65 -5.09 -11.78 -2.72
N GLU A 66 -6.15 -12.38 -3.24
CA GLU A 66 -6.11 -13.06 -4.53
C GLU A 66 -5.88 -12.09 -5.68
N LEU A 67 -5.39 -12.61 -6.81
CA LEU A 67 -5.11 -11.82 -8.01
C LEU A 67 -6.31 -10.98 -8.46
N ASP A 68 -7.52 -11.52 -8.39
CA ASP A 68 -8.73 -10.82 -8.83
C ASP A 68 -9.07 -9.59 -7.97
N GLN A 69 -8.46 -9.46 -6.79
CA GLN A 69 -8.66 -8.32 -5.91
C GLN A 69 -7.59 -7.23 -6.08
N VAL A 70 -6.53 -7.52 -6.81
CA VAL A 70 -5.44 -6.55 -7.03
C VAL A 70 -5.92 -5.28 -7.73
N PRO A 71 -6.80 -5.33 -8.76
CA PRO A 71 -7.31 -4.10 -9.37
C PRO A 71 -8.05 -3.20 -8.38
N ALA A 72 -8.71 -3.76 -7.36
CA ALA A 72 -9.38 -2.97 -6.33
C ALA A 72 -8.36 -2.19 -5.48
N ILE A 73 -7.23 -2.80 -5.17
CA ILE A 73 -6.16 -2.12 -4.41
C ILE A 73 -5.54 -1.01 -5.26
N LYS A 74 -5.38 -1.24 -6.56
CA LYS A 74 -4.91 -0.20 -7.48
C LYS A 74 -5.88 0.97 -7.51
N ALA A 75 -7.18 0.70 -7.62
CA ALA A 75 -8.21 1.75 -7.63
C ALA A 75 -8.22 2.54 -6.32
N PHE A 76 -8.03 1.85 -5.19
CA PHE A 76 -7.90 2.49 -3.89
C PHE A 76 -6.70 3.45 -3.88
N SER A 77 -5.55 3.00 -4.37
CA SER A 77 -4.32 3.80 -4.40
C SER A 77 -4.47 5.02 -5.32
N ASP A 78 -5.09 4.84 -6.48
CA ASP A 78 -5.38 5.96 -7.40
C ASP A 78 -6.27 7.00 -6.72
N SER A 79 -7.26 6.57 -5.94
CA SER A 79 -8.16 7.50 -5.25
C SER A 79 -7.44 8.32 -4.18
N ILE A 80 -6.41 7.77 -3.55
CA ILE A 80 -5.55 8.53 -2.63
C ILE A 80 -4.86 9.66 -3.38
N LEU A 81 -4.25 9.36 -4.52
CA LEU A 81 -3.55 10.38 -5.33
C LEU A 81 -4.50 11.49 -5.77
N THR A 82 -5.70 11.13 -6.18
CA THR A 82 -6.71 12.10 -6.60
C THR A 82 -7.11 13.00 -5.43
N TRP A 83 -7.33 12.42 -4.25
CA TRP A 83 -7.70 13.18 -3.07
C TRP A 83 -6.61 14.18 -2.69
N LEU A 84 -5.35 13.73 -2.66
CA LEU A 84 -4.20 14.58 -2.31
C LEU A 84 -4.08 15.77 -3.26
N SER A 85 -4.32 15.55 -4.56
CA SER A 85 -4.25 16.61 -5.56
C SER A 85 -5.33 17.68 -5.37
N GLY A 86 -6.49 17.29 -4.84
CA GLY A 86 -7.63 18.21 -4.67
C GLY A 86 -7.69 18.85 -3.29
N HIS A 87 -6.83 18.47 -2.34
CA HIS A 87 -6.92 18.88 -0.93
C HIS A 87 -5.61 19.40 -0.37
N GLY A 88 -4.84 20.13 -1.17
CA GLY A 88 -3.56 20.69 -0.74
C GLY A 88 -3.67 21.56 0.51
N GLU A 89 -4.80 22.23 0.71
CA GLU A 89 -5.06 23.08 1.87
C GLU A 89 -5.16 22.29 3.18
N GLU A 90 -5.37 20.98 3.12
CA GLU A 90 -5.48 20.13 4.31
C GLU A 90 -4.12 19.60 4.79
N GLU A 91 -3.05 19.82 4.03
CA GLU A 91 -1.76 19.22 4.32
C GLU A 91 -1.25 19.52 5.72
N ASN A 92 -1.32 20.79 6.14
CA ASN A 92 -0.82 21.18 7.47
C ASN A 92 -1.56 20.47 8.60
N ARG A 93 -2.87 20.29 8.46
CA ARG A 93 -3.67 19.56 9.44
C ARG A 93 -3.27 18.10 9.50
N VAL A 94 -3.04 17.49 8.35
CA VAL A 94 -2.63 16.09 8.26
C VAL A 94 -1.27 15.89 8.91
N ILE A 95 -0.31 16.78 8.63
CA ILE A 95 1.01 16.72 9.25
C ILE A 95 0.89 16.83 10.77
N GLN A 96 0.10 17.80 11.27
CA GLN A 96 -0.06 18.00 12.70
C GLN A 96 -0.71 16.82 13.39
N LYS A 97 -1.72 16.22 12.77
CA LYS A 97 -2.49 15.15 13.41
C LYS A 97 -1.84 13.77 13.25
N TYR A 98 -1.25 13.48 12.10
CA TYR A 98 -0.75 12.14 11.79
C TYR A 98 0.77 12.04 11.69
N GLY A 99 1.45 13.18 11.66
CA GLY A 99 2.92 13.19 11.55
C GLY A 99 3.43 12.74 10.19
N VAL A 100 2.63 12.85 9.14
CA VAL A 100 3.02 12.40 7.81
C VAL A 100 2.67 13.47 6.77
N SER A 101 3.61 13.73 5.84
CA SER A 101 3.42 14.70 4.78
C SER A 101 2.67 14.10 3.60
N PHE A 102 2.08 14.96 2.76
CA PHE A 102 1.44 14.50 1.52
C PHE A 102 2.45 13.84 0.58
N GLN A 103 3.70 14.29 0.61
CA GLN A 103 4.76 13.66 -0.19
C GLN A 103 4.96 12.19 0.18
N LYS A 104 4.96 11.87 1.48
CA LYS A 104 5.11 10.49 1.93
C LYS A 104 3.87 9.66 1.61
N ILE A 105 2.68 10.23 1.78
CA ILE A 105 1.43 9.53 1.43
C ILE A 105 1.39 9.26 -0.07
N ARG A 106 1.74 10.25 -0.88
CA ARG A 106 1.79 10.12 -2.34
C ARG A 106 2.80 9.06 -2.76
N GLY A 107 3.97 9.06 -2.12
CA GLY A 107 5.00 8.06 -2.39
C GLY A 107 4.52 6.65 -2.11
N PHE A 108 3.82 6.44 -1.00
CA PHE A 108 3.25 5.14 -0.66
C PHE A 108 2.19 4.72 -1.68
N ALA A 109 1.26 5.62 -2.03
CA ALA A 109 0.19 5.31 -2.99
C ALA A 109 0.77 4.97 -4.37
N ALA A 110 1.75 5.75 -4.84
CA ALA A 110 2.39 5.49 -6.12
C ALA A 110 3.15 4.17 -6.11
N ALA A 111 3.86 3.86 -5.02
CA ALA A 111 4.58 2.60 -4.88
C ALA A 111 3.61 1.42 -4.84
N LEU A 112 2.47 1.57 -4.18
CA LEU A 112 1.46 0.51 -4.12
C LEU A 112 0.85 0.24 -5.50
N ILE A 113 0.61 1.28 -6.30
CA ILE A 113 0.16 1.13 -7.69
C ILE A 113 1.18 0.33 -8.48
N HIS A 114 2.45 0.65 -8.32
CA HIS A 114 3.53 -0.03 -9.03
C HIS A 114 3.60 -1.52 -8.63
N VAL A 115 3.51 -1.82 -7.34
CA VAL A 115 3.50 -3.20 -6.84
C VAL A 115 2.29 -3.96 -7.39
N CYS A 116 1.13 -3.33 -7.44
CA CYS A 116 -0.07 -3.93 -8.03
C CYS A 116 0.15 -4.26 -9.52
N GLY A 117 0.77 -3.35 -10.26
CA GLY A 117 1.09 -3.57 -11.67
C GLY A 117 2.01 -4.77 -11.88
N THR A 118 3.06 -4.85 -11.08
CA THR A 118 4.00 -5.98 -11.13
C THR A 118 3.30 -7.29 -10.77
N ALA A 119 2.47 -7.29 -9.74
CA ALA A 119 1.72 -8.48 -9.32
C ALA A 119 0.80 -8.96 -10.44
N MET A 120 0.06 -8.06 -11.07
CA MET A 120 -0.83 -8.43 -12.19
C MET A 120 -0.05 -8.96 -13.39
N GLU A 121 1.11 -8.37 -13.67
CA GLU A 121 1.97 -8.80 -14.78
C GLU A 121 2.46 -10.22 -14.59
N HIS A 122 2.76 -10.61 -13.36
CA HIS A 122 3.26 -11.95 -13.02
C HIS A 122 2.15 -12.94 -12.65
N GLY A 123 0.90 -12.49 -12.58
CA GLY A 123 -0.21 -13.35 -12.18
C GLY A 123 -0.23 -13.62 -10.67
N TYR A 124 0.33 -12.71 -9.85
CA TYR A 124 0.36 -12.84 -8.40
C TYR A 124 -0.76 -12.03 -7.76
N GLY A 125 -1.18 -12.46 -6.56
CA GLY A 125 -1.96 -11.61 -5.69
C GLY A 125 -1.06 -10.67 -4.88
N LEU A 126 -1.56 -10.17 -3.77
CA LEU A 126 -0.81 -9.35 -2.84
C LEU A 126 -0.71 -10.03 -1.49
N VAL A 127 0.42 -9.85 -0.82
CA VAL A 127 0.67 -10.37 0.51
C VAL A 127 0.98 -9.20 1.43
N GLY A 128 0.25 -9.10 2.55
CA GLY A 128 0.56 -8.14 3.60
C GLY A 128 1.37 -8.85 4.68
N ILE A 129 2.51 -8.27 5.05
CA ILE A 129 3.36 -8.79 6.09
C ILE A 129 3.37 -7.76 7.22
N GLY A 130 2.67 -8.08 8.32
CA GLY A 130 2.58 -7.23 9.48
C GLY A 130 3.55 -7.66 10.58
N ASP A 131 3.88 -6.72 11.44
CA ASP A 131 4.71 -6.99 12.62
C ASP A 131 3.84 -7.38 13.81
#